data_0a7ebd852328142f05160f94ec3dde64
#
_entry.id   0a7ebd852328142f05160f94ec3dde64
#
_cell.length_a   1.000
_cell.length_b   1.000
_cell.length_c   1.000
_cell.angle_alpha   90.00
_cell.angle_beta   90.00
_cell.angle_gamma   90.00
#
_symmetry.space_group_name_H-M   'P 1'
#
loop_
_entity.id
_entity.type
_entity.pdbx_description
1 polymer ?
#
loop_
_entity_poly.entity_id
_entity_poly.type
_entity_poly.pdbx_seq_one_letter_code
_entity_poly.pdbx_strand_id
1 'polypeptide(L)'
;RQYFIKCEEELHKVAPVRSAALRRELKARITVASYFKPMCAALEAYRAELGKNTFQHHYTTEANMLARIVLGGMTAKQWAQANGITGEPRDHMSTLQLEHLSYLEQSNITLIELGQGYHQRKAELIRLSQRWLARRMEE
;
A
#
# COMPACT_ATOMS: atom_id res chain seq x y z
N ARG A 1 -22.14 -18.18 32.61
CA ARG A 1 -20.83 -18.89 32.62
C ARG A 1 -20.81 -20.10 31.68
N GLN A 2 -21.84 -20.95 31.72
CA GLN A 2 -21.91 -22.12 30.81
C GLN A 2 -22.00 -21.71 29.34
N TYR A 3 -22.66 -20.61 29.03
CA TYR A 3 -22.76 -20.07 27.70
C TYR A 3 -21.39 -19.61 27.17
N PHE A 4 -20.59 -18.94 27.98
CA PHE A 4 -19.25 -18.50 27.60
C PHE A 4 -18.28 -19.66 27.36
N ILE A 5 -18.37 -20.72 28.18
CA ILE A 5 -17.54 -21.90 28.04
C ILE A 5 -17.84 -22.64 26.74
N LYS A 6 -19.13 -22.75 26.35
CA LYS A 6 -19.53 -23.38 25.08
C LYS A 6 -19.04 -22.56 23.86
N CYS A 7 -19.10 -21.23 23.95
CA CYS A 7 -18.59 -20.37 22.87
C CYS A 7 -17.08 -20.51 22.71
N GLU A 8 -16.33 -20.62 23.82
CA GLU A 8 -14.90 -20.84 23.79
C GLU A 8 -14.54 -22.21 23.20
N GLU A 9 -15.26 -23.26 23.56
CA GLU A 9 -15.05 -24.61 23.02
C GLU A 9 -15.32 -24.69 21.53
N GLU A 10 -16.38 -24.04 21.04
CA GLU A 10 -16.69 -23.97 19.62
C GLU A 10 -15.67 -23.11 18.86
N LEU A 11 -15.22 -22.01 19.45
CA LEU A 11 -14.13 -21.18 18.89
C LEU A 11 -12.83 -21.98 18.79
N HIS A 12 -12.50 -22.79 19.79
CA HIS A 12 -11.30 -23.62 19.77
C HIS A 12 -11.34 -24.73 18.68
N LYS A 13 -12.52 -25.25 18.34
CA LYS A 13 -12.67 -26.26 17.30
C LYS A 13 -12.45 -25.70 15.89
N VAL A 14 -12.80 -24.43 15.65
CA VAL A 14 -12.68 -23.76 14.33
C VAL A 14 -11.44 -22.89 14.26
N ALA A 15 -10.92 -22.47 15.41
CA ALA A 15 -9.86 -21.45 15.54
C ALA A 15 -8.50 -21.80 14.92
N PRO A 16 -7.98 -23.05 14.89
CA PRO A 16 -6.62 -23.26 14.38
C PRO A 16 -6.43 -22.87 12.91
N VAL A 17 -7.41 -23.12 12.04
CA VAL A 17 -7.33 -22.80 10.60
C VAL A 17 -7.45 -21.30 10.38
N ARG A 18 -8.41 -20.66 11.06
CA ARG A 18 -8.62 -19.21 10.96
C ARG A 18 -7.45 -18.42 11.54
N SER A 19 -6.89 -18.88 12.68
CA SER A 19 -5.74 -18.22 13.30
C SER A 19 -4.50 -18.26 12.42
N ALA A 20 -4.24 -19.37 11.73
CA ALA A 20 -3.11 -19.49 10.80
C ALA A 20 -3.27 -18.55 9.62
N ALA A 21 -4.47 -18.45 9.03
CA ALA A 21 -4.76 -17.56 7.91
C ALA A 21 -4.62 -16.09 8.33
N LEU A 22 -5.17 -15.72 9.49
CA LEU A 22 -5.07 -14.36 10.03
C LEU A 22 -3.63 -13.97 10.34
N ARG A 23 -2.84 -14.87 10.90
CA ARG A 23 -1.42 -14.64 11.18
C ARG A 23 -0.61 -14.40 9.91
N ARG A 24 -0.86 -15.17 8.86
CA ARG A 24 -0.19 -14.99 7.56
C ARG A 24 -0.53 -13.64 6.96
N GLU A 25 -1.80 -13.28 6.99
CA GLU A 25 -2.27 -11.99 6.46
C GLU A 25 -1.69 -10.83 7.24
N LEU A 26 -1.70 -10.91 8.58
CA LEU A 26 -1.13 -9.88 9.44
C LEU A 26 0.38 -9.73 9.22
N LYS A 27 1.11 -10.84 9.09
CA LYS A 27 2.54 -10.84 8.81
C LYS A 27 2.83 -10.19 7.44
N ALA A 28 2.06 -10.53 6.43
CA ALA A 28 2.19 -9.93 5.11
C ALA A 28 1.96 -8.43 5.15
N ARG A 29 0.93 -7.96 5.86
CA ARG A 29 0.62 -6.54 6.03
C ARG A 29 1.75 -5.80 6.74
N ILE A 30 2.31 -6.37 7.81
CA ILE A 30 3.44 -5.78 8.55
C ILE A 30 4.68 -5.68 7.65
N THR A 31 4.98 -6.71 6.87
CA THR A 31 6.13 -6.73 5.96
C THR A 31 5.99 -5.67 4.87
N VAL A 32 4.78 -5.45 4.36
CA VAL A 32 4.51 -4.57 3.23
C VAL A 32 4.37 -3.10 3.63
N ALA A 33 4.12 -2.80 4.91
CA ALA A 33 3.66 -1.48 5.35
C ALA A 33 4.69 -0.34 5.32
N SER A 34 5.98 -0.57 5.03
CA SER A 34 7.03 0.34 5.52
C SER A 34 7.76 1.22 4.50
N TYR A 35 7.35 1.28 3.23
CA TYR A 35 8.13 2.01 2.22
C TYR A 35 7.66 3.44 1.93
N PHE A 36 6.54 3.86 2.51
CA PHE A 36 6.05 5.23 2.30
C PHE A 36 6.99 6.29 2.88
N LYS A 37 7.47 6.08 4.11
CA LYS A 37 8.41 7.02 4.75
C LYS A 37 9.73 7.14 4.01
N PRO A 38 10.38 6.04 3.60
CA PRO A 38 11.58 6.15 2.75
C PRO A 38 11.32 6.86 1.43
N MET A 39 10.16 6.67 0.82
CA MET A 39 9.78 7.37 -0.41
C MET A 39 9.67 8.89 -0.17
N CYS A 40 9.04 9.29 0.91
CA CYS A 40 8.94 10.71 1.26
C CYS A 40 10.32 11.31 1.53
N ALA A 41 11.20 10.57 2.20
CA ALA A 41 12.57 11.01 2.45
C ALA A 41 13.37 11.17 1.13
N ALA A 42 13.21 10.26 0.18
CA ALA A 42 13.85 10.35 -1.13
C ALA A 42 13.37 11.58 -1.91
N LEU A 43 12.06 11.83 -1.88
CA LEU A 43 11.47 13.00 -2.53
C LEU A 43 12.01 14.31 -1.92
N GLU A 44 12.05 14.39 -0.60
CA GLU A 44 12.57 15.54 0.12
C GLU A 44 14.04 15.80 -0.23
N ALA A 45 14.88 14.75 -0.23
CA ALA A 45 16.29 14.85 -0.56
C ALA A 45 16.49 15.33 -2.00
N TYR A 46 15.74 14.80 -2.95
CA TYR A 46 15.81 15.20 -4.35
C TYR A 46 15.42 16.67 -4.54
N ARG A 47 14.33 17.10 -3.92
CA ARG A 47 13.89 18.49 -4.00
C ARG A 47 14.88 19.44 -3.34
N ALA A 48 15.51 19.03 -2.24
CA ALA A 48 16.55 19.81 -1.57
C ALA A 48 17.78 20.02 -2.47
N GLU A 49 18.16 19.00 -3.24
CA GLU A 49 19.24 19.12 -4.24
C GLU A 49 18.92 20.18 -5.30
N LEU A 50 17.64 20.36 -5.62
CA LEU A 50 17.18 21.39 -6.57
C LEU A 50 16.96 22.76 -5.90
N GLY A 51 17.28 22.88 -4.62
CA GLY A 51 17.06 24.11 -3.86
C GLY A 51 15.61 24.40 -3.54
N LYS A 52 14.76 23.37 -3.54
CA LYS A 52 13.32 23.50 -3.30
C LYS A 52 12.93 22.92 -1.94
N ASN A 53 11.99 23.59 -1.28
CA ASN A 53 11.39 23.08 -0.06
C ASN A 53 10.30 22.05 -0.39
N THR A 54 10.09 21.10 0.53
CA THR A 54 9.04 20.08 0.39
C THR A 54 7.94 20.36 1.40
N PHE A 55 6.70 20.47 0.90
CA PHE A 55 5.52 20.74 1.70
C PHE A 55 4.60 19.51 1.72
N GLN A 56 3.61 19.50 2.60
CA GLN A 56 2.69 18.39 2.77
C GLN A 56 2.01 17.99 1.45
N HIS A 57 1.63 18.94 0.61
CA HIS A 57 0.96 18.63 -0.65
C HIS A 57 1.84 17.84 -1.63
N HIS A 58 3.17 17.95 -1.54
CA HIS A 58 4.08 17.14 -2.37
C HIS A 58 4.00 15.67 -2.00
N TYR A 59 3.98 15.35 -0.70
CA TYR A 59 3.82 13.97 -0.23
C TYR A 59 2.44 13.43 -0.58
N THR A 60 1.40 14.23 -0.41
CA THR A 60 0.02 13.86 -0.75
C THR A 60 -0.13 13.59 -2.24
N THR A 61 0.49 14.39 -3.09
CA THR A 61 0.47 14.19 -4.56
C THR A 61 1.09 12.86 -4.95
N GLU A 62 2.24 12.50 -4.34
CA GLU A 62 2.89 11.21 -4.59
C GLU A 62 2.01 10.06 -4.09
N ALA A 63 1.49 10.16 -2.88
CA ALA A 63 0.60 9.13 -2.32
C ALA A 63 -0.64 8.91 -3.19
N ASN A 64 -1.26 9.98 -3.66
CA ASN A 64 -2.45 9.91 -4.52
C ASN A 64 -2.13 9.30 -5.89
N MET A 65 -0.98 9.62 -6.45
CA MET A 65 -0.54 9.02 -7.72
C MET A 65 -0.45 7.50 -7.60
N LEU A 66 0.23 7.00 -6.56
CA LEU A 66 0.38 5.56 -6.34
C LEU A 66 -0.95 4.89 -6.03
N ALA A 67 -1.78 5.53 -5.19
CA ALA A 67 -3.11 5.01 -4.84
C ALA A 67 -3.99 4.85 -6.08
N ARG A 68 -3.98 5.82 -7.00
CA ARG A 68 -4.77 5.73 -8.23
C ARG A 68 -4.36 4.56 -9.11
N ILE A 69 -3.08 4.24 -9.15
CA ILE A 69 -2.58 3.08 -9.91
C ILE A 69 -3.07 1.77 -9.29
N VAL A 70 -3.03 1.66 -7.96
CA VAL A 70 -3.42 0.44 -7.24
C VAL A 70 -4.94 0.27 -7.18
N LEU A 71 -5.68 1.38 -7.01
CA LEU A 71 -7.11 1.37 -6.72
C LEU A 71 -8.00 1.72 -7.93
N GLY A 72 -7.46 1.57 -9.13
CA GLY A 72 -8.26 1.73 -10.35
C GLY A 72 -8.67 3.17 -10.67
N GLY A 73 -7.82 4.14 -10.37
CA GLY A 73 -8.04 5.55 -10.68
C GLY A 73 -8.57 6.38 -9.52
N MET A 74 -8.80 5.76 -8.35
CA MET A 74 -9.26 6.46 -7.15
C MET A 74 -8.12 6.73 -6.18
N THR A 75 -8.17 7.88 -5.50
CA THR A 75 -7.31 8.11 -4.33
C THR A 75 -7.75 7.19 -3.19
N ALA A 76 -6.89 7.01 -2.18
CA ALA A 76 -7.25 6.22 -1.01
C ALA A 76 -8.53 6.73 -0.33
N LYS A 77 -8.69 8.05 -0.24
CA LYS A 77 -9.88 8.68 0.34
C LYS A 77 -11.13 8.39 -0.48
N GLN A 78 -11.06 8.51 -1.81
CA GLN A 78 -12.18 8.23 -2.71
C GLN A 78 -12.58 6.75 -2.64
N TRP A 79 -11.59 5.87 -2.63
CA TRP A 79 -11.82 4.43 -2.52
C TRP A 79 -12.48 4.06 -1.18
N ALA A 80 -12.02 4.66 -0.08
CA ALA A 80 -12.62 4.45 1.23
C ALA A 80 -14.09 4.90 1.25
N GLN A 81 -14.39 6.07 0.70
CA GLN A 81 -15.76 6.57 0.61
C GLN A 81 -16.65 5.66 -0.24
N ALA A 82 -16.14 5.19 -1.38
CA ALA A 82 -16.89 4.30 -2.26
C ALA A 82 -17.19 2.94 -1.62
N ASN A 83 -16.37 2.48 -0.70
CA ASN A 83 -16.53 1.19 -0.03
C ASN A 83 -17.07 1.30 1.41
N GLY A 84 -17.48 2.48 1.84
CA GLY A 84 -18.04 2.69 3.17
C GLY A 84 -17.04 2.43 4.31
N ILE A 85 -15.76 2.65 4.04
CA ILE A 85 -14.68 2.40 4.99
C ILE A 85 -14.46 3.63 5.87
N THR A 86 -14.41 3.42 7.18
CA THR A 86 -14.04 4.44 8.17
C THR A 86 -12.66 4.11 8.73
N GLY A 87 -11.87 5.13 9.06
CA GLY A 87 -10.52 4.96 9.57
C GLY A 87 -9.49 4.96 8.45
N GLU A 88 -8.34 4.33 8.68
CA GLU A 88 -7.22 4.32 7.75
C GLU A 88 -7.51 3.38 6.56
N PRO A 89 -7.54 3.89 5.32
CA PRO A 89 -7.83 3.05 4.15
C PRO A 89 -6.88 1.87 3.99
N ARG A 90 -5.60 2.05 4.34
CA ARG A 90 -4.58 1.02 4.21
C ARG A 90 -4.89 -0.23 5.03
N ASP A 91 -5.55 -0.07 6.18
CA ASP A 91 -5.95 -1.18 7.05
C ASP A 91 -7.01 -2.09 6.41
N HIS A 92 -7.72 -1.59 5.41
CA HIS A 92 -8.80 -2.30 4.71
C HIS A 92 -8.41 -2.80 3.33
N MET A 93 -7.19 -2.53 2.88
CA MET A 93 -6.68 -3.03 1.61
C MET A 93 -6.32 -4.51 1.71
N SER A 94 -6.50 -5.23 0.60
CA SER A 94 -6.08 -6.63 0.51
C SER A 94 -4.56 -6.75 0.53
N THR A 95 -4.05 -7.94 0.84
CA THR A 95 -2.62 -8.22 0.78
C THR A 95 -2.05 -7.91 -0.60
N LEU A 96 -2.76 -8.27 -1.67
CA LEU A 96 -2.34 -7.98 -3.04
C LEU A 96 -2.22 -6.47 -3.29
N GLN A 97 -3.21 -5.69 -2.84
CA GLN A 97 -3.17 -4.22 -2.97
C GLN A 97 -1.99 -3.63 -2.20
N LEU A 98 -1.73 -4.10 -0.99
CA LEU A 98 -0.61 -3.64 -0.17
C LEU A 98 0.74 -3.99 -0.81
N GLU A 99 0.90 -5.19 -1.33
CA GLU A 99 2.11 -5.61 -2.03
C GLU A 99 2.34 -4.79 -3.29
N HIS A 100 1.29 -4.51 -4.05
CA HIS A 100 1.33 -3.68 -5.25
C HIS A 100 1.76 -2.26 -4.90
N LEU A 101 1.16 -1.68 -3.86
CA LEU A 101 1.51 -0.34 -3.39
C LEU A 101 2.97 -0.29 -2.92
N SER A 102 3.42 -1.28 -2.15
CA SER A 102 4.81 -1.38 -1.70
C SER A 102 5.80 -1.46 -2.86
N TYR A 103 5.49 -2.27 -3.87
CA TYR A 103 6.30 -2.38 -5.08
C TYR A 103 6.44 -1.02 -5.78
N LEU A 104 5.32 -0.29 -5.91
CA LEU A 104 5.32 1.03 -6.54
C LEU A 104 6.07 2.07 -5.70
N GLU A 105 5.95 2.01 -4.38
CA GLU A 105 6.71 2.90 -3.49
C GLU A 105 8.22 2.69 -3.66
N GLN A 106 8.67 1.45 -3.67
CA GLN A 106 10.08 1.10 -3.88
C GLN A 106 10.57 1.53 -5.26
N SER A 107 9.77 1.27 -6.30
CA SER A 107 10.11 1.67 -7.67
C SER A 107 10.18 3.18 -7.80
N ASN A 108 9.26 3.90 -7.14
CA ASN A 108 9.25 5.35 -7.16
C ASN A 108 10.50 5.95 -6.47
N ILE A 109 10.97 5.33 -5.39
CA ILE A 109 12.23 5.74 -4.74
C ILE A 109 13.37 5.71 -5.76
N THR A 110 13.52 4.62 -6.49
CA THR A 110 14.55 4.46 -7.50
C THR A 110 14.43 5.53 -8.60
N LEU A 111 13.21 5.77 -9.08
CA LEU A 111 12.97 6.77 -10.13
C LEU A 111 13.25 8.19 -9.65
N ILE A 112 12.94 8.50 -8.39
CA ILE A 112 13.28 9.79 -7.76
C ILE A 112 14.80 9.96 -7.70
N GLU A 113 15.51 8.92 -7.27
CA GLU A 113 16.98 8.94 -7.20
C GLU A 113 17.63 9.10 -8.57
N LEU A 114 16.98 8.61 -9.63
CA LEU A 114 17.43 8.81 -11.02
C LEU A 114 17.16 10.22 -11.53
N GLY A 115 16.50 11.06 -10.75
CA GLY A 115 16.21 12.44 -11.11
C GLY A 115 15.02 12.61 -12.04
N GLN A 116 14.14 11.63 -12.15
CA GLN A 116 12.95 11.74 -12.99
C GLN A 116 11.88 12.62 -12.37
N GLY A 117 11.24 13.47 -13.18
CA GLY A 117 10.14 14.31 -12.73
C GLY A 117 8.83 13.52 -12.56
N TYR A 118 7.84 14.18 -11.95
CA TYR A 118 6.56 13.56 -11.59
C TYR A 118 5.87 12.85 -12.76
N HIS A 119 5.71 13.53 -13.90
CA HIS A 119 4.99 12.97 -15.04
C HIS A 119 5.71 11.79 -15.66
N GLN A 120 7.04 11.86 -15.73
CA GLN A 120 7.86 10.75 -16.22
C GLN A 120 7.77 9.54 -15.27
N ARG A 121 7.84 9.78 -13.96
CA ARG A 121 7.71 8.74 -12.95
C ARG A 121 6.33 8.08 -13.02
N LYS A 122 5.28 8.87 -13.19
CA LYS A 122 3.92 8.36 -13.30
C LYS A 122 3.79 7.39 -14.48
N ALA A 123 4.30 7.75 -15.65
CA ALA A 123 4.27 6.89 -16.84
C ALA A 123 5.05 5.59 -16.63
N GLU A 124 6.24 5.68 -16.02
CA GLU A 124 7.07 4.51 -15.72
C GLU A 124 6.39 3.59 -14.69
N LEU A 125 5.80 4.16 -13.65
CA LEU A 125 5.13 3.39 -12.61
C LEU A 125 3.90 2.66 -13.15
N ILE A 126 3.14 3.27 -14.06
CA ILE A 126 2.01 2.61 -14.71
C ILE A 126 2.50 1.39 -15.51
N ARG A 127 3.59 1.51 -16.27
CA ARG A 127 4.17 0.38 -17.01
C ARG A 127 4.67 -0.72 -16.07
N LEU A 128 5.39 -0.35 -15.02
CA LEU A 128 5.88 -1.29 -14.02
C LEU A 128 4.74 -2.02 -13.33
N SER A 129 3.67 -1.30 -13.01
CA SER A 129 2.47 -1.86 -12.41
C SER A 129 1.83 -2.92 -13.30
N GLN A 130 1.68 -2.62 -14.58
CA GLN A 130 1.10 -3.57 -15.54
C GLN A 130 1.94 -4.85 -15.64
N ARG A 131 3.25 -4.73 -15.68
CA ARG A 131 4.17 -5.88 -15.73
C ARG A 131 4.12 -6.68 -14.44
N TRP A 132 4.07 -6.01 -13.30
CA TRP A 132 3.98 -6.66 -11.99
C TRP A 132 2.70 -7.48 -11.86
N LEU A 133 1.56 -6.90 -12.24
CA LEU A 133 0.26 -7.57 -12.21
C LEU A 133 0.23 -8.76 -13.18
N ALA A 134 0.79 -8.61 -14.39
CA ALA A 134 0.86 -9.70 -15.37
C ALA A 134 1.62 -10.90 -14.82
N ARG A 135 2.76 -10.67 -14.16
CA ARG A 135 3.55 -11.74 -13.53
C ARG A 135 2.77 -12.45 -12.43
N ARG A 136 2.01 -11.70 -11.64
CA ARG A 136 1.19 -12.29 -10.56
C ARG A 136 0.07 -13.15 -11.10
N MET A 137 -0.50 -12.81 -12.25
CA MET A 137 -1.57 -13.60 -12.88
C MET A 137 -1.05 -14.88 -13.53
N GLU A 138 0.23 -14.95 -13.87
CA GLU A 138 0.87 -16.15 -14.41
C GLU A 138 1.19 -17.19 -13.33
N GLU A 139 1.26 -16.76 -12.08
CA GLU A 139 1.45 -17.65 -10.92
C GLU A 139 0.12 -18.28 -10.51
#